data_749fae61b9560db22282cb144f970dd7
#
_entry.id   749fae61b9560db22282cb144f970dd7
#
_cell.length_a   1.000
_cell.length_b   1.000
_cell.length_c   1.000
_cell.angle_alpha   90.00
_cell.angle_beta   90.00
_cell.angle_gamma   90.00
#
_symmetry.space_group_name_H-M   'P 1'
#
loop_
_entity.id
_entity.type
_entity.pdbx_description
1 polymer ?
#
loop_
_entity_poly.entity_id
_entity_poly.type
_entity_poly.pdbx_seq_one_letter_code
_entity_poly.pdbx_strand_id
1 'polypeptide(L)'
;DTDLDWALREDNLATQCAHIYGMGYDGFALFRYAYLKENGTQVELQNLYSYLKKQAGILTSEVDAGIVYTVHMQTFGWQEAKMDGIVAGYTKQEKSVEAVRIQLGAYVPKGNVRYAVETAQGQSAWRKDGEQVGSVGQKEPLLGIRINLTGGISDSYDILYRVYVSAQGWTDWGKNGTYTGGGTIQALQVKLVKKAE
;
A
#
# COMPACT_ATOMS: atom_id res chain seq x y z
N ASP A 1 15.54 -23.72 -23.06
CA ASP A 1 15.95 -23.96 -21.69
C ASP A 1 14.93 -23.34 -20.78
N THR A 2 14.01 -24.17 -20.32
CA THR A 2 12.86 -23.73 -19.52
C THR A 2 13.18 -23.91 -18.05
N ASP A 3 14.18 -23.20 -17.58
CA ASP A 3 14.41 -23.11 -16.16
C ASP A 3 13.38 -22.15 -15.56
N LEU A 4 12.20 -22.69 -15.27
CA LEU A 4 11.07 -21.97 -14.69
C LEU A 4 11.36 -21.50 -13.25
N ASP A 5 12.41 -22.02 -12.62
CA ASP A 5 12.77 -21.66 -11.24
C ASP A 5 13.12 -20.18 -11.07
N TRP A 6 13.70 -19.56 -12.09
CA TRP A 6 14.03 -18.14 -12.03
C TRP A 6 12.77 -17.26 -12.05
N ALA A 7 11.69 -17.70 -12.72
CA ALA A 7 10.45 -16.93 -12.82
C ALA A 7 9.67 -16.86 -11.49
N LEU A 8 10.02 -17.71 -10.53
CA LEU A 8 9.37 -17.78 -9.20
C LEU A 8 10.15 -17.01 -8.13
N ARG A 9 11.28 -16.40 -8.48
CA ARG A 9 12.09 -15.64 -7.51
C ARG A 9 11.54 -14.23 -7.32
N GLU A 10 11.34 -13.85 -6.07
CA GLU A 10 10.76 -12.57 -5.66
C GLU A 10 11.60 -11.34 -6.06
N ASP A 11 12.89 -11.53 -6.33
CA ASP A 11 13.83 -10.46 -6.71
C ASP A 11 14.18 -10.45 -8.21
N ASN A 12 13.56 -11.29 -9.00
CA ASN A 12 13.95 -11.53 -10.38
C ASN A 12 13.90 -10.28 -11.27
N LEU A 13 12.81 -9.53 -11.25
CA LEU A 13 12.69 -8.30 -12.05
C LEU A 13 13.69 -7.24 -11.62
N ALA A 14 13.88 -7.04 -10.32
CA ALA A 14 14.86 -6.09 -9.81
C ALA A 14 16.28 -6.47 -10.21
N THR A 15 16.62 -7.76 -10.17
CA THR A 15 17.92 -8.29 -10.57
C THR A 15 18.16 -8.13 -12.08
N GLN A 16 17.17 -8.39 -12.92
CA GLN A 16 17.26 -8.17 -14.36
C GLN A 16 17.42 -6.69 -14.71
N CYS A 17 16.68 -5.81 -14.06
CA CYS A 17 16.82 -4.36 -14.24
C CYS A 17 18.21 -3.88 -13.83
N ALA A 18 18.75 -4.38 -12.71
CA ALA A 18 20.11 -4.06 -12.27
C ALA A 18 21.17 -4.47 -13.30
N HIS A 19 21.00 -5.64 -13.90
CA HIS A 19 21.89 -6.12 -14.96
C HIS A 19 21.83 -5.25 -16.19
N ILE A 20 20.64 -4.88 -16.66
CA ILE A 20 20.42 -4.00 -17.83
C ILE A 20 21.04 -2.62 -17.60
N TYR A 21 20.82 -2.01 -16.45
CA TYR A 21 21.45 -0.73 -16.09
C TYR A 21 22.97 -0.85 -15.95
N GLY A 22 23.48 -1.98 -15.42
CA GLY A 22 24.91 -2.27 -15.35
C GLY A 22 25.57 -2.38 -16.73
N MET A 23 24.82 -2.69 -17.78
CA MET A 23 25.26 -2.72 -19.16
C MET A 23 25.19 -1.33 -19.84
N GLY A 24 24.77 -0.27 -19.13
CA GLY A 24 24.71 1.09 -19.64
C GLY A 24 23.44 1.45 -20.41
N TYR A 25 22.38 0.69 -20.27
CA TYR A 25 21.07 1.03 -20.84
C TYR A 25 20.26 1.90 -19.89
N ASP A 26 19.56 2.90 -20.43
CA ASP A 26 18.78 3.87 -19.64
C ASP A 26 17.33 3.44 -19.37
N GLY A 27 16.92 2.27 -19.81
CA GLY A 27 15.55 1.82 -19.63
C GLY A 27 15.30 0.38 -20.06
N PHE A 28 14.10 -0.10 -19.79
CA PHE A 28 13.60 -1.41 -20.20
C PHE A 28 12.08 -1.36 -20.37
N ALA A 29 11.53 -2.34 -21.10
CA ALA A 29 10.11 -2.50 -21.27
C ALA A 29 9.66 -3.83 -20.64
N LEU A 30 8.62 -3.77 -19.80
CA LEU A 30 7.97 -4.96 -19.24
C LEU A 30 6.89 -5.43 -20.22
N PHE A 31 7.13 -6.58 -20.84
CA PHE A 31 6.11 -7.28 -21.63
C PHE A 31 5.31 -8.20 -20.69
N ARG A 32 3.98 -8.26 -20.92
CA ARG A 32 3.04 -9.09 -20.16
C ARG A 32 2.82 -8.63 -18.70
N TYR A 33 2.48 -7.37 -18.54
CA TYR A 33 2.01 -6.85 -17.24
C TYR A 33 0.91 -7.72 -16.60
N ALA A 34 0.02 -8.31 -17.42
CA ALA A 34 -1.01 -9.23 -16.95
C ALA A 34 -0.43 -10.45 -16.21
N TYR A 35 0.71 -10.99 -16.67
CA TYR A 35 1.37 -12.12 -16.03
C TYR A 35 1.86 -11.79 -14.61
N LEU A 36 2.42 -10.61 -14.41
CA LEU A 36 2.85 -10.12 -13.10
C LEU A 36 1.67 -9.99 -12.14
N LYS A 37 0.51 -9.61 -12.67
CA LYS A 37 -0.72 -9.40 -11.91
C LYS A 37 -1.37 -10.72 -11.48
N GLU A 38 -1.34 -11.73 -12.34
CA GLU A 38 -2.05 -13.00 -12.16
C GLU A 38 -1.30 -14.00 -11.29
N ASN A 39 0.03 -13.94 -11.23
CA ASN A 39 0.89 -14.93 -10.57
C ASN A 39 1.39 -14.53 -9.18
N GLY A 40 0.72 -13.61 -8.51
CA GLY A 40 0.98 -13.29 -7.10
C GLY A 40 2.32 -12.59 -6.83
N THR A 41 2.94 -12.03 -7.85
CA THR A 41 4.25 -11.37 -7.80
C THR A 41 4.21 -9.94 -7.22
N GLN A 42 3.33 -9.70 -6.25
CA GLN A 42 3.23 -8.39 -5.59
C GLN A 42 4.56 -7.99 -4.94
N VAL A 43 5.26 -8.95 -4.34
CA VAL A 43 6.58 -8.74 -3.74
C VAL A 43 7.60 -8.39 -4.81
N GLU A 44 7.57 -9.06 -5.94
CA GLU A 44 8.48 -8.81 -7.07
C GLU A 44 8.27 -7.41 -7.66
N LEU A 45 7.02 -6.98 -7.86
CA LEU A 45 6.70 -5.63 -8.31
C LEU A 45 7.14 -4.57 -7.30
N GLN A 46 7.00 -4.84 -6.02
CA GLN A 46 7.45 -3.95 -4.95
C GLN A 46 8.98 -3.83 -4.94
N ASN A 47 9.68 -4.93 -5.12
CA ASN A 47 11.14 -4.96 -5.22
C ASN A 47 11.62 -4.19 -6.45
N LEU A 48 10.99 -4.38 -7.61
CA LEU A 48 11.26 -3.63 -8.82
C LEU A 48 11.02 -2.13 -8.62
N TYR A 49 9.90 -1.76 -8.04
CA TYR A 49 9.57 -0.36 -7.77
C TYR A 49 10.60 0.31 -6.86
N SER A 50 11.01 -0.37 -5.79
CA SER A 50 12.06 0.10 -4.87
C SER A 50 13.40 0.25 -5.59
N TYR A 51 13.77 -0.70 -6.45
CA TYR A 51 14.97 -0.61 -7.26
C TYR A 51 14.95 0.59 -8.20
N LEU A 52 13.85 0.81 -8.92
CA LEU A 52 13.71 1.93 -9.86
C LEU A 52 13.75 3.28 -9.16
N LYS A 53 13.09 3.42 -8.03
CA LYS A 53 13.18 4.64 -7.22
C LYS A 53 14.62 4.94 -6.77
N LYS A 54 15.36 3.91 -6.37
CA LYS A 54 16.77 4.04 -6.01
C LYS A 54 17.62 4.52 -7.19
N GLN A 55 17.43 3.93 -8.39
CA GLN A 55 18.15 4.36 -9.60
C GLN A 55 17.82 5.79 -10.02
N ALA A 56 16.58 6.20 -9.87
CA ALA A 56 16.14 7.57 -10.19
C ALA A 56 16.60 8.62 -9.15
N GLY A 57 17.34 8.23 -8.10
CA GLY A 57 17.73 9.12 -7.01
C GLY A 57 16.57 9.60 -6.14
N ILE A 58 15.39 9.00 -6.32
CA ILE A 58 14.19 9.28 -5.53
C ILE A 58 14.27 8.57 -4.18
N LEU A 59 15.01 7.44 -4.13
CA LEU A 59 15.39 6.75 -2.92
C LEU A 59 16.75 7.26 -2.47
N THR A 60 16.76 8.20 -1.56
CA THR A 60 17.97 8.53 -0.81
C THR A 60 18.24 7.39 0.14
N SER A 61 19.37 6.70 -0.04
CA SER A 61 19.94 5.63 0.79
C SER A 61 19.12 5.24 2.01
N GLU A 62 18.88 3.96 2.22
CA GLU A 62 18.15 3.41 3.34
C GLU A 62 16.63 3.60 3.28
N VAL A 63 16.05 2.81 2.38
CA VAL A 63 14.67 2.34 2.51
C VAL A 63 13.62 3.43 2.64
N ASP A 64 13.10 3.90 1.54
CA ASP A 64 11.70 4.30 1.55
C ASP A 64 10.91 3.06 1.97
N ALA A 65 10.62 3.02 3.24
CA ALA A 65 9.92 1.93 3.86
C ALA A 65 8.55 1.84 3.20
N GLY A 66 8.39 0.87 2.33
CA GLY A 66 7.14 0.67 1.61
C GLY A 66 6.03 0.31 2.57
N ILE A 67 4.90 0.95 2.46
CA ILE A 67 3.64 0.48 3.01
C ILE A 67 2.75 0.06 1.86
N VAL A 68 2.17 -1.13 1.98
CA VAL A 68 1.30 -1.72 0.96
C VAL A 68 -0.10 -1.83 1.51
N TYR A 69 -1.08 -1.43 0.74
CA TYR A 69 -2.48 -1.49 1.15
C TYR A 69 -3.41 -1.77 -0.02
N THR A 70 -4.49 -2.45 0.27
CA THR A 70 -5.58 -2.71 -0.67
C THR A 70 -6.91 -2.43 0.00
N VAL A 71 -7.89 -2.05 -0.81
CA VAL A 71 -9.26 -1.79 -0.37
C VAL A 71 -10.22 -2.72 -1.07
N HIS A 72 -11.24 -3.16 -0.34
CA HIS A 72 -12.41 -3.80 -0.93
C HIS A 72 -13.46 -2.74 -1.23
N MET A 73 -13.84 -2.65 -2.49
CA MET A 73 -14.85 -1.70 -2.95
C MET A 73 -16.20 -2.38 -3.11
N GLN A 74 -17.24 -1.69 -2.69
CA GLN A 74 -18.62 -2.12 -2.97
C GLN A 74 -18.79 -2.43 -4.46
N THR A 75 -19.30 -3.60 -4.80
CA THR A 75 -19.54 -4.09 -6.17
C THR A 75 -18.27 -4.50 -6.92
N PHE A 76 -17.13 -3.86 -6.69
CA PHE A 76 -15.89 -4.12 -7.45
C PHE A 76 -14.94 -5.12 -6.78
N GLY A 77 -15.19 -5.47 -5.51
CA GLY A 77 -14.33 -6.41 -4.78
C GLY A 77 -12.97 -5.82 -4.38
N TRP A 78 -12.04 -6.71 -4.06
CA TRP A 78 -10.68 -6.33 -3.73
C TRP A 78 -9.97 -5.70 -4.93
N GLN A 79 -9.41 -4.52 -4.71
CA GLN A 79 -8.64 -3.78 -5.72
C GLN A 79 -7.18 -4.20 -5.68
N GLU A 80 -6.43 -3.83 -6.73
CA GLU A 80 -4.98 -3.98 -6.72
C GLU A 80 -4.34 -3.29 -5.54
N ALA A 81 -3.30 -3.91 -4.98
CA ALA A 81 -2.51 -3.31 -3.92
C ALA A 81 -1.85 -2.02 -4.42
N LYS A 82 -1.85 -1.03 -3.57
CA LYS A 82 -1.19 0.27 -3.76
C LYS A 82 -0.15 0.47 -2.68
N MET A 83 0.81 1.36 -2.92
CA MET A 83 1.88 1.64 -1.98
C MET A 83 2.17 3.15 -1.89
N ASP A 84 2.74 3.56 -0.79
CA ASP A 84 3.39 4.86 -0.57
C ASP A 84 2.67 6.08 -1.15
N GLY A 85 1.43 6.27 -0.77
CA GLY A 85 0.62 7.44 -1.15
C GLY A 85 -0.10 7.31 -2.48
N ILE A 86 -0.03 6.17 -3.17
CA ILE A 86 -0.85 5.92 -4.36
C ILE A 86 -2.30 5.70 -3.94
N VAL A 87 -3.24 6.28 -4.67
CA VAL A 87 -4.68 6.16 -4.36
C VAL A 87 -5.16 4.73 -4.50
N ALA A 88 -5.73 4.16 -3.44
CA ALA A 88 -6.50 2.93 -3.47
C ALA A 88 -8.00 3.26 -3.39
N GLY A 89 -8.79 2.71 -4.29
CA GLY A 89 -10.21 3.07 -4.47
C GLY A 89 -10.43 4.11 -5.57
N TYR A 90 -11.60 4.75 -5.58
CA TYR A 90 -12.02 5.63 -6.66
C TYR A 90 -12.66 6.91 -6.12
N THR A 91 -12.19 8.07 -6.59
CA THR A 91 -12.71 9.38 -6.17
C THR A 91 -13.89 9.91 -7.03
N LYS A 92 -14.18 9.23 -8.14
CA LYS A 92 -15.20 9.66 -9.10
C LYS A 92 -16.37 8.66 -9.27
N GLN A 93 -16.37 7.60 -8.50
CA GLN A 93 -17.39 6.58 -8.53
C GLN A 93 -18.10 6.56 -7.19
N GLU A 94 -19.43 6.54 -7.19
CA GLU A 94 -20.25 6.49 -5.98
C GLU A 94 -20.25 5.10 -5.34
N LYS A 95 -19.04 4.55 -5.08
CA LYS A 95 -18.84 3.26 -4.45
C LYS A 95 -17.97 3.42 -3.21
N SER A 96 -18.43 2.81 -2.13
CA SER A 96 -17.74 2.86 -0.85
C SER A 96 -16.61 1.83 -0.75
N VAL A 97 -15.62 2.16 0.05
CA VAL A 97 -14.69 1.18 0.62
C VAL A 97 -15.41 0.46 1.75
N GLU A 98 -15.39 -0.87 1.72
CA GLU A 98 -16.02 -1.75 2.72
C GLU A 98 -15.02 -2.43 3.65
N ALA A 99 -13.80 -2.68 3.17
CA ALA A 99 -12.73 -3.28 3.97
C ALA A 99 -11.36 -2.83 3.47
N VAL A 100 -10.36 -2.94 4.35
CA VAL A 100 -8.96 -2.66 4.02
C VAL A 100 -8.03 -3.75 4.56
N ARG A 101 -6.88 -3.91 3.92
CA ARG A 101 -5.71 -4.63 4.41
C ARG A 101 -4.51 -3.73 4.23
N ILE A 102 -3.67 -3.63 5.26
CA ILE A 102 -2.48 -2.78 5.24
C ILE A 102 -1.32 -3.57 5.83
N GLN A 103 -0.18 -3.56 5.18
CA GLN A 103 1.03 -4.24 5.64
C GLN A 103 2.27 -3.43 5.36
N LEU A 104 3.30 -3.65 6.14
CA LEU A 104 4.61 -3.09 5.87
C LEU A 104 5.27 -3.84 4.70
N GLY A 105 6.06 -3.13 3.92
CA GLY A 105 6.88 -3.71 2.87
C GLY A 105 8.08 -4.49 3.42
N ALA A 106 8.78 -5.21 2.55
CA ALA A 106 9.84 -6.13 2.95
C ALA A 106 11.13 -5.46 3.48
N TYR A 107 11.34 -4.18 3.17
CA TYR A 107 12.58 -3.46 3.47
C TYR A 107 12.45 -2.41 4.56
N VAL A 108 11.47 -2.55 5.43
CA VAL A 108 11.25 -1.61 6.53
C VAL A 108 11.90 -2.09 7.83
N PRO A 109 12.22 -1.19 8.78
CA PRO A 109 12.64 -1.57 10.11
C PRO A 109 11.62 -2.51 10.79
N LYS A 110 12.09 -3.37 11.69
CA LYS A 110 11.20 -4.30 12.41
C LYS A 110 10.09 -3.56 13.16
N GLY A 111 8.88 -4.02 13.00
CA GLY A 111 7.69 -3.46 13.64
C GLY A 111 6.42 -3.95 12.96
N ASN A 112 5.30 -3.34 13.32
CA ASN A 112 4.01 -3.67 12.75
C ASN A 112 3.23 -2.39 12.39
N VAL A 113 2.39 -2.47 11.39
CA VAL A 113 1.31 -1.51 11.16
C VAL A 113 0.03 -2.02 11.80
N ARG A 114 -0.63 -1.20 12.60
CA ARG A 114 -1.93 -1.49 13.22
C ARG A 114 -2.96 -0.51 12.71
N TYR A 115 -4.17 -0.99 12.50
CA TYR A 115 -5.26 -0.16 11.99
C TYR A 115 -6.62 -0.63 12.51
N ALA A 116 -7.53 0.32 12.62
CA ALA A 116 -8.93 0.11 12.98
C ALA A 116 -9.80 1.02 12.12
N VAL A 117 -11.01 0.59 11.82
CA VAL A 117 -11.96 1.36 11.02
C VAL A 117 -13.21 1.66 11.83
N GLU A 118 -13.93 2.68 11.41
CA GLU A 118 -15.25 3.02 11.90
C GLU A 118 -16.29 2.72 10.82
N THR A 119 -17.41 2.12 11.23
CA THR A 119 -18.59 1.85 10.42
C THR A 119 -19.82 2.39 11.16
N ALA A 120 -21.00 2.19 10.62
CA ALA A 120 -22.27 2.50 11.33
C ALA A 120 -22.42 1.70 12.63
N GLN A 121 -21.70 0.60 12.79
CA GLN A 121 -21.70 -0.26 14.00
C GLN A 121 -20.70 0.23 15.07
N GLY A 122 -19.93 1.27 14.77
CA GLY A 122 -18.89 1.81 15.63
C GLY A 122 -17.48 1.42 15.19
N GLN A 123 -16.52 1.61 16.11
CA GLN A 123 -15.11 1.31 15.83
C GLN A 123 -14.83 -0.19 15.95
N SER A 124 -14.13 -0.72 14.95
CA SER A 124 -13.66 -2.12 14.97
C SER A 124 -12.56 -2.36 16.00
N ALA A 125 -12.29 -3.63 16.30
CA ALA A 125 -11.04 -4.00 16.94
C ALA A 125 -9.84 -3.65 16.03
N TRP A 126 -8.68 -3.38 16.65
CA TRP A 126 -7.43 -3.18 15.94
C TRP A 126 -6.97 -4.46 15.26
N ARG A 127 -6.55 -4.34 14.00
CA ARG A 127 -5.91 -5.38 13.20
C ARG A 127 -4.47 -4.97 12.87
N LYS A 128 -3.68 -5.90 12.36
CA LYS A 128 -2.28 -5.66 12.02
C LYS A 128 -1.86 -6.39 10.73
N ASP A 129 -0.83 -5.89 10.10
CA ASP A 129 0.00 -6.57 9.09
C ASP A 129 -0.76 -7.45 8.09
N GLY A 130 -1.60 -6.86 7.27
CA GLY A 130 -2.35 -7.54 6.22
C GLY A 130 -3.65 -8.20 6.66
N GLU A 131 -3.97 -8.22 7.97
CA GLU A 131 -5.27 -8.70 8.44
C GLU A 131 -6.40 -7.82 7.91
N GLN A 132 -7.49 -8.42 7.52
CA GLN A 132 -8.66 -7.68 7.06
C GLN A 132 -9.34 -6.94 8.21
N VAL A 133 -9.72 -5.68 7.98
CA VAL A 133 -10.66 -4.94 8.81
C VAL A 133 -11.78 -4.36 7.94
N GLY A 134 -12.98 -4.31 8.48
CA GLY A 134 -14.22 -4.03 7.74
C GLY A 134 -14.89 -5.30 7.25
N SER A 135 -16.02 -5.16 6.57
CA SER A 135 -16.86 -6.26 6.09
C SER A 135 -16.81 -6.34 4.56
N VAL A 136 -16.85 -7.54 4.02
CA VAL A 136 -16.81 -7.79 2.56
C VAL A 136 -18.20 -8.18 2.08
N GLY A 137 -18.72 -7.49 1.08
CA GLY A 137 -19.98 -7.81 0.43
C GLY A 137 -21.23 -7.55 1.26
N GLN A 138 -21.10 -6.83 2.39
CA GLN A 138 -22.23 -6.50 3.26
C GLN A 138 -22.83 -5.11 2.96
N LYS A 139 -22.26 -4.41 1.99
CA LYS A 139 -22.64 -3.03 1.66
C LYS A 139 -22.52 -2.07 2.86
N GLU A 140 -21.62 -2.38 3.78
CA GLU A 140 -21.33 -1.57 4.95
C GLU A 140 -20.11 -0.69 4.67
N PRO A 141 -20.29 0.63 4.48
CA PRO A 141 -19.19 1.52 4.17
C PRO A 141 -18.31 1.77 5.40
N LEU A 142 -17.02 1.94 5.15
CA LEU A 142 -16.13 2.54 6.13
C LEU A 142 -16.41 4.03 6.22
N LEU A 143 -16.48 4.56 7.44
CA LEU A 143 -16.73 5.96 7.76
C LEU A 143 -15.49 6.69 8.28
N GLY A 144 -14.52 5.94 8.79
CA GLY A 144 -13.26 6.45 9.30
C GLY A 144 -12.22 5.38 9.47
N ILE A 145 -10.98 5.81 9.63
CA ILE A 145 -9.81 4.93 9.83
C ILE A 145 -8.82 5.55 10.81
N ARG A 146 -8.14 4.69 11.54
CA ARG A 146 -6.97 5.00 12.37
C ARG A 146 -5.86 4.04 12.00
N ILE A 147 -4.66 4.55 11.74
CA ILE A 147 -3.50 3.73 11.39
C ILE A 147 -2.33 4.17 12.25
N ASN A 148 -1.61 3.21 12.85
CA ASN A 148 -0.47 3.48 13.71
C ASN A 148 0.66 2.48 13.46
N LEU A 149 1.89 2.88 13.72
CA LEU A 149 3.06 2.01 13.72
C LEU A 149 3.39 1.57 15.15
N THR A 150 3.96 0.37 15.29
CA THR A 150 4.47 -0.14 16.56
C THR A 150 5.79 -0.89 16.35
N GLY A 151 6.61 -0.96 17.39
CA GLY A 151 7.96 -1.53 17.30
C GLY A 151 8.97 -0.54 16.69
N GLY A 152 10.16 -1.02 16.35
CA GLY A 152 11.28 -0.18 15.92
C GLY A 152 11.00 0.73 14.74
N ILE A 153 10.06 0.37 13.85
CA ILE A 153 9.67 1.26 12.75
C ILE A 153 9.06 2.58 13.26
N SER A 154 8.34 2.53 14.39
CA SER A 154 7.73 3.73 14.98
C SER A 154 8.75 4.73 15.53
N ASP A 155 9.99 4.31 15.74
CA ASP A 155 11.07 5.19 16.21
C ASP A 155 11.58 6.07 15.08
N SER A 156 11.62 5.52 13.86
CA SER A 156 12.22 6.14 12.68
C SER A 156 11.22 6.76 11.70
N TYR A 157 9.96 6.30 11.73
CA TYR A 157 8.95 6.72 10.76
C TYR A 157 7.64 7.18 11.42
N ASP A 158 7.00 8.12 10.76
CA ASP A 158 5.60 8.46 10.95
C ASP A 158 4.76 7.82 9.85
N ILE A 159 3.54 7.41 10.17
CA ILE A 159 2.56 6.98 9.18
C ILE A 159 1.54 8.09 8.96
N LEU A 160 1.41 8.54 7.71
CA LEU A 160 0.44 9.52 7.29
C LEU A 160 -0.61 8.86 6.40
N TYR A 161 -1.85 9.23 6.60
CA TYR A 161 -2.96 8.71 5.80
C TYR A 161 -4.07 9.74 5.66
N ARG A 162 -4.80 9.64 4.55
CA ARG A 162 -6.02 10.42 4.32
C ARG A 162 -7.02 9.61 3.54
N VAL A 163 -8.27 9.99 3.64
CA VAL A 163 -9.37 9.34 2.93
C VAL A 163 -10.12 10.34 2.06
N TYR A 164 -10.66 9.85 0.96
CA TYR A 164 -11.62 10.59 0.16
C TYR A 164 -13.02 10.25 0.64
N VAL A 165 -13.71 11.25 1.16
CA VAL A 165 -15.06 11.13 1.69
C VAL A 165 -16.06 11.60 0.63
N SER A 166 -17.12 10.83 0.42
CA SER A 166 -18.18 11.17 -0.53
C SER A 166 -18.74 12.57 -0.26
N ALA A 167 -18.90 13.35 -1.31
CA ALA A 167 -19.38 14.73 -1.31
C ALA A 167 -18.52 15.77 -0.55
N GLN A 168 -17.42 15.33 0.12
CA GLN A 168 -16.54 16.23 0.87
C GLN A 168 -15.14 16.35 0.25
N GLY A 169 -14.68 15.29 -0.45
CA GLY A 169 -13.33 15.25 -1.02
C GLY A 169 -12.29 14.64 -0.08
N TRP A 170 -11.00 14.94 -0.33
CA TRP A 170 -9.92 14.48 0.52
C TRP A 170 -9.92 15.18 1.88
N THR A 171 -9.80 14.40 2.94
CA THR A 171 -9.50 14.92 4.27
C THR A 171 -8.07 15.46 4.33
N ASP A 172 -7.75 16.20 5.39
CA ASP A 172 -6.37 16.44 5.77
C ASP A 172 -5.65 15.13 6.09
N TRP A 173 -4.30 15.17 6.07
CA TRP A 173 -3.48 14.04 6.45
C TRP A 173 -3.56 13.78 7.95
N GLY A 174 -4.12 12.65 8.32
CA GLY A 174 -3.99 12.09 9.67
C GLY A 174 -2.61 11.49 9.89
N LYS A 175 -2.20 11.37 11.15
CA LYS A 175 -0.87 10.91 11.56
C LYS A 175 -0.97 9.99 12.77
N ASN A 176 -0.25 8.86 12.77
CA ASN A 176 0.05 8.04 13.94
C ASN A 176 -1.17 7.77 14.85
N GLY A 177 -2.23 7.19 14.33
CA GLY A 177 -3.43 6.81 15.07
C GLY A 177 -4.51 7.89 15.17
N THR A 178 -4.32 9.09 14.60
CA THR A 178 -5.35 10.12 14.52
C THR A 178 -6.54 9.61 13.71
N TYR A 179 -7.75 9.85 14.18
CA TYR A 179 -8.96 9.56 13.40
C TYR A 179 -9.01 10.38 12.11
N THR A 180 -9.31 9.72 11.02
CA THR A 180 -9.45 10.33 9.70
C THR A 180 -10.69 9.76 9.02
N GLY A 181 -11.63 10.61 8.65
CA GLY A 181 -12.93 10.19 8.12
C GLY A 181 -14.00 11.27 8.30
N GLY A 182 -15.23 10.84 8.58
CA GLY A 182 -16.38 11.72 8.81
C GLY A 182 -17.50 11.55 7.79
N GLY A 183 -17.48 10.45 7.06
CA GLY A 183 -18.51 10.05 6.08
C GLY A 183 -18.07 8.88 5.26
N THR A 184 -18.85 8.49 4.27
CA THR A 184 -18.58 7.32 3.43
C THR A 184 -17.25 7.44 2.68
N ILE A 185 -16.31 6.56 3.00
CA ILE A 185 -14.98 6.51 2.38
C ILE A 185 -15.08 5.88 0.99
N GLN A 186 -14.46 6.52 -0.01
CA GLN A 186 -14.40 6.05 -1.39
C GLN A 186 -12.96 5.74 -1.84
N ALA A 187 -11.96 6.34 -1.21
CA ALA A 187 -10.56 6.05 -1.48
C ALA A 187 -9.68 6.32 -0.26
N LEU A 188 -8.50 5.73 -0.28
CA LEU A 188 -7.49 5.79 0.78
C LEU A 188 -6.11 6.08 0.18
N GLN A 189 -5.32 6.90 0.85
CA GLN A 189 -3.89 7.02 0.66
C GLN A 189 -3.17 6.82 1.98
N VAL A 190 -2.09 6.05 1.96
CA VAL A 190 -1.23 5.80 3.13
C VAL A 190 0.22 5.95 2.70
N LYS A 191 1.05 6.60 3.50
CA LYS A 191 2.49 6.70 3.26
C LYS A 191 3.28 6.70 4.55
N LEU A 192 4.52 6.25 4.47
CA LEU A 192 5.51 6.40 5.52
C LEU A 192 6.35 7.65 5.27
N VAL A 193 6.71 8.34 6.34
CA VAL A 193 7.59 9.51 6.29
C VAL A 193 8.66 9.34 7.35
N LYS A 194 9.93 9.38 6.93
CA LYS A 194 11.06 9.33 7.89
C LYS A 194 10.97 10.52 8.82
N LYS A 195 11.15 10.29 10.11
CA LYS A 195 11.22 11.37 11.10
C LYS A 195 12.48 12.18 10.86
N ALA A 196 12.39 13.49 11.06
CA ALA A 196 13.58 14.33 11.11
C ALA A 196 14.44 13.92 12.31
N GLU A 197 15.75 13.83 12.08
CA GLU A 197 16.74 13.65 13.14
C GLU A 197 16.83 14.88 14.04
#